data_c357a11cd500230c04b9ce6bcf11dd24
#
_entry.id   c357a11cd500230c04b9ce6bcf11dd24
#
_cell.length_a   1.000
_cell.length_b   1.000
_cell.length_c   1.000
_cell.angle_alpha   90.00
_cell.angle_beta   90.00
_cell.angle_gamma   90.00
#
_symmetry.space_group_name_H-M   'P 1'
#
loop_
_entity.id
_entity.type
_entity.pdbx_description
1 polymer ?
#
loop_
_entity_poly.entity_id
_entity_poly.type
_entity_poly.pdbx_seq_one_letter_code
_entity_poly.pdbx_strand_id
1 'polypeptide(L)'
;MHRIMDARGKERYLVIVGQGRRDPVTGMVVELLGYFVDITSTVAAGGEERAHRDIAAAAAGRGPIEQAKGILVATHGVDPDEAFGLLRRASNDKNVRLRDLAHVVVDEATRSGADCAERVAALLR
;
A
#
# COMPACT_ATOMS: atom_id res chain seq x y z
N MET A 1 -16.52 9.63 -0.63
CA MET A 1 -17.05 8.41 -0.01
C MET A 1 -17.87 7.66 -1.04
N HIS A 2 -17.62 6.37 -1.21
CA HIS A 2 -18.34 5.52 -2.17
C HIS A 2 -19.06 4.42 -1.43
N ARG A 3 -20.29 4.14 -1.85
CA ARG A 3 -21.08 3.02 -1.37
C ARG A 3 -20.98 1.88 -2.37
N ILE A 4 -20.60 0.71 -1.92
CA ILE A 4 -20.52 -0.49 -2.75
C ILE A 4 -21.24 -1.66 -2.09
N MET A 5 -21.58 -2.66 -2.88
CA MET A 5 -22.09 -3.94 -2.38
C MET A 5 -20.95 -4.96 -2.41
N ASP A 6 -20.73 -5.66 -1.30
CA ASP A 6 -19.76 -6.75 -1.26
C ASP A 6 -20.34 -8.04 -1.90
N ALA A 7 -19.50 -9.03 -2.08
CA ALA A 7 -19.90 -10.31 -2.69
C ALA A 7 -20.98 -11.07 -1.88
N ARG A 8 -21.26 -10.66 -0.65
CA ARG A 8 -22.30 -11.21 0.22
C ARG A 8 -23.58 -10.38 0.23
N GLY A 9 -23.67 -9.35 -0.63
CA GLY A 9 -24.80 -8.45 -0.72
C GLY A 9 -24.91 -7.44 0.43
N LYS A 10 -23.82 -7.19 1.18
CA LYS A 10 -23.78 -6.16 2.24
C LYS A 10 -23.28 -4.85 1.69
N GLU A 11 -23.91 -3.76 2.11
CA GLU A 11 -23.41 -2.42 1.84
C GLU A 11 -22.10 -2.16 2.57
N ARG A 12 -21.13 -1.60 1.84
CA ARG A 12 -19.85 -1.14 2.36
C ARG A 12 -19.63 0.31 1.97
N TYR A 13 -19.04 1.05 2.88
CA TYR A 13 -18.67 2.45 2.67
C TYR A 13 -17.15 2.53 2.59
N LEU A 14 -16.67 3.01 1.44
CA LEU A 14 -15.23 3.13 1.16
C LEU A 14 -14.84 4.58 0.94
N VAL A 15 -13.71 4.97 1.49
CA VAL A 15 -12.97 6.15 1.08
C VAL A 15 -11.85 5.68 0.16
N ILE A 16 -11.78 6.29 -1.03
CA ILE A 16 -10.71 6.02 -2.00
C ILE A 16 -9.76 7.20 -1.95
N VAL A 17 -8.50 6.94 -1.63
CA VAL A 17 -7.41 7.90 -1.73
C VAL A 17 -6.48 7.38 -2.82
N GLY A 18 -6.40 8.09 -3.94
CA GLY A 18 -5.65 7.62 -5.08
C GLY A 18 -4.96 8.74 -5.84
N GLN A 19 -3.91 8.36 -6.55
CA GLN A 19 -3.17 9.20 -7.48
C GLN A 19 -3.21 8.54 -8.86
N GLY A 20 -3.60 9.31 -9.87
CA GLY A 20 -3.55 8.86 -11.26
C GLY A 20 -2.21 9.21 -11.90
N ARG A 21 -1.59 8.24 -12.56
CA ARG A 21 -0.47 8.48 -13.46
C ARG A 21 -1.03 8.75 -14.86
N ARG A 22 -0.63 9.87 -15.44
CA ARG A 22 -1.04 10.25 -16.80
C ARG A 22 0.07 9.92 -17.78
N ASP A 23 -0.33 9.44 -18.94
CA ASP A 23 0.57 9.35 -20.09
C ASP A 23 1.00 10.78 -20.51
N PRO A 24 2.32 11.06 -20.62
CA PRO A 24 2.82 12.40 -20.93
C PRO A 24 2.49 12.87 -22.35
N VAL A 25 2.17 11.94 -23.26
CA VAL A 25 1.88 12.25 -24.67
C VAL A 25 0.39 12.47 -24.88
N THR A 26 -0.45 11.57 -24.37
CA THR A 26 -1.90 11.59 -24.59
C THR A 26 -2.69 12.32 -23.49
N GLY A 27 -2.09 12.56 -22.32
CA GLY A 27 -2.75 13.12 -21.14
C GLY A 27 -3.77 12.19 -20.49
N MET A 28 -3.97 10.99 -21.01
CA MET A 28 -4.90 10.00 -20.48
C MET A 28 -4.36 9.38 -19.18
N VAL A 29 -5.27 9.04 -18.25
CA VAL A 29 -4.92 8.30 -17.04
C VAL A 29 -4.68 6.85 -17.43
N VAL A 30 -3.44 6.39 -17.32
CA VAL A 30 -3.00 5.03 -17.68
C VAL A 30 -2.87 4.13 -16.47
N GLU A 31 -2.80 4.71 -15.28
CA GLU A 31 -2.68 3.95 -14.04
C GLU A 31 -3.32 4.71 -12.88
N LEU A 32 -4.02 3.99 -12.00
CA LEU A 32 -4.52 4.49 -10.74
C LEU A 32 -3.86 3.70 -9.61
N LEU A 33 -3.08 4.41 -8.80
CA LEU A 33 -2.51 3.88 -7.56
C LEU A 33 -3.32 4.45 -6.40
N GLY A 34 -3.86 3.58 -5.56
CA GLY A 34 -4.71 4.06 -4.49
C GLY A 34 -4.91 3.06 -3.36
N TYR A 35 -5.49 3.58 -2.30
CA TYR A 35 -5.86 2.83 -1.11
C TYR A 35 -7.37 2.95 -0.91
N PHE A 36 -7.98 1.83 -0.56
CA PHE A 36 -9.37 1.78 -0.13
C PHE A 36 -9.40 1.68 1.38
N VAL A 37 -10.11 2.58 2.03
CA VAL A 37 -10.37 2.53 3.47
C VAL A 37 -11.82 2.12 3.64
N ASP A 38 -12.05 0.96 4.23
CA ASP A 38 -13.40 0.52 4.62
C ASP A 38 -13.80 1.25 5.91
N ILE A 39 -14.77 2.15 5.80
CA ILE A 39 -15.32 2.93 6.91
C ILE A 39 -16.72 2.47 7.31
N THR A 40 -17.14 1.27 6.88
CA THR A 40 -18.51 0.76 7.12
C THR A 40 -18.84 0.71 8.60
N SER A 41 -17.92 0.21 9.43
CA SER A 41 -18.11 0.17 10.89
C SER A 41 -18.21 1.56 11.52
N THR A 42 -17.50 2.52 10.96
CA THR A 42 -17.47 3.91 11.43
C THR A 42 -18.78 4.61 11.11
N VAL A 43 -19.29 4.43 9.88
CA VAL A 43 -20.58 4.99 9.46
C VAL A 43 -21.71 4.38 10.27
N ALA A 44 -21.68 3.06 10.51
CA ALA A 44 -22.68 2.35 11.31
C ALA A 44 -22.67 2.79 12.80
N ALA A 45 -21.53 3.21 13.33
CA ALA A 45 -21.37 3.68 14.71
C ALA A 45 -21.65 5.16 14.92
N GLY A 46 -22.01 5.93 13.85
CA GLY A 46 -22.43 7.33 13.92
C GLY A 46 -21.33 8.32 14.36
N GLY A 47 -20.05 8.02 14.10
CA GLY A 47 -18.95 8.82 14.64
C GLY A 47 -17.98 9.40 13.61
N GLU A 48 -18.01 10.73 13.41
CA GLU A 48 -17.01 11.46 12.61
C GLU A 48 -15.57 11.29 13.17
N GLU A 49 -15.41 11.25 14.48
CA GLU A 49 -14.09 11.08 15.13
C GLU A 49 -13.45 9.72 14.87
N ARG A 50 -14.26 8.65 14.70
CA ARG A 50 -13.75 7.33 14.32
C ARG A 50 -13.32 7.30 12.85
N ALA A 51 -14.07 7.99 11.95
CA ALA A 51 -13.69 8.13 10.55
C ALA A 51 -12.33 8.81 10.41
N HIS A 52 -12.09 9.88 11.15
CA HIS A 52 -10.80 10.56 11.17
C HIS A 52 -9.67 9.66 11.68
N ARG A 53 -9.91 8.84 12.69
CA ARG A 53 -8.90 7.87 13.19
C ARG A 53 -8.60 6.76 12.19
N ASP A 54 -9.61 6.22 11.52
CA ASP A 54 -9.44 5.16 10.52
C ASP A 54 -8.72 5.68 9.27
N ILE A 55 -9.03 6.91 8.85
CA ILE A 55 -8.32 7.60 7.76
C ILE A 55 -6.87 7.89 8.16
N ALA A 56 -6.62 8.36 9.39
CA ALA A 56 -5.27 8.61 9.90
C ALA A 56 -4.47 7.29 10.03
N ALA A 57 -5.09 6.19 10.47
CA ALA A 57 -4.46 4.88 10.54
C ALA A 57 -4.12 4.32 9.15
N ALA A 58 -4.98 4.56 8.14
CA ALA A 58 -4.69 4.18 6.77
C ALA A 58 -3.56 5.04 6.17
N ALA A 59 -3.53 6.33 6.47
CA ALA A 59 -2.44 7.23 6.07
C ALA A 59 -1.12 6.85 6.76
N ALA A 60 -1.16 6.47 8.04
CA ALA A 60 0.01 5.96 8.77
C ALA A 60 0.54 4.64 8.19
N GLY A 61 -0.33 3.80 7.59
CA GLY A 61 0.08 2.60 6.87
C GLY A 61 0.83 2.86 5.56
N ARG A 62 0.81 4.10 5.06
CA ARG A 62 1.52 4.51 3.85
C ARG A 62 3.03 4.68 4.10
N GLY A 63 3.42 5.14 5.28
CA GLY A 63 4.82 5.37 5.64
C GLY A 63 5.72 4.15 5.41
N PRO A 64 5.39 2.97 5.95
CA PRO A 64 6.17 1.74 5.75
C PRO A 64 6.31 1.34 4.28
N ILE A 65 5.27 1.52 3.47
CA ILE A 65 5.31 1.19 2.03
C ILE A 65 6.27 2.13 1.30
N GLU A 66 6.23 3.43 1.58
CA GLU A 66 7.15 4.39 0.97
C GLU A 66 8.60 4.16 1.43
N GLN A 67 8.81 3.80 2.70
CA GLN A 67 10.13 3.40 3.22
C GLN A 67 10.65 2.14 2.53
N ALA A 68 9.82 1.09 2.42
CA ALA A 68 10.19 -0.14 1.72
C ALA A 68 10.52 0.10 0.25
N LYS A 69 9.77 0.96 -0.43
CA LYS A 69 10.08 1.41 -1.81
C LYS A 69 11.45 2.07 -1.87
N GLY A 70 11.74 3.00 -0.96
CA GLY A 70 13.05 3.67 -0.90
C GLY A 70 14.19 2.69 -0.67
N ILE A 71 14.01 1.69 0.17
CA ILE A 71 14.98 0.62 0.39
C ILE A 71 15.24 -0.16 -0.91
N LEU A 72 14.19 -0.56 -1.62
CA LEU A 72 14.32 -1.29 -2.89
C LEU A 72 15.01 -0.46 -3.98
N VAL A 73 14.68 0.81 -4.09
CA VAL A 73 15.37 1.74 -4.99
C VAL A 73 16.87 1.78 -4.68
N ALA A 74 17.21 1.91 -3.40
CA ALA A 74 18.62 2.02 -2.96
C ALA A 74 19.39 0.70 -3.10
N THR A 75 18.75 -0.45 -2.84
CA THR A 75 19.43 -1.76 -2.78
C THR A 75 19.41 -2.51 -4.10
N HIS A 76 18.38 -2.32 -4.93
CA HIS A 76 18.19 -3.06 -6.18
C HIS A 76 18.34 -2.18 -7.42
N GLY A 77 18.49 -0.86 -7.26
CA GLY A 77 18.66 0.06 -8.38
C GLY A 77 17.42 0.17 -9.28
N VAL A 78 16.26 -0.20 -8.78
CA VAL A 78 14.97 -0.11 -9.50
C VAL A 78 14.34 1.27 -9.31
N ASP A 79 13.47 1.67 -10.22
CA ASP A 79 12.70 2.89 -10.03
C ASP A 79 11.58 2.73 -8.98
N PRO A 80 10.98 3.82 -8.48
CA PRO A 80 9.93 3.74 -7.45
C PRO A 80 8.69 2.96 -7.86
N ASP A 81 8.32 2.96 -9.15
CA ASP A 81 7.15 2.23 -9.66
C ASP A 81 7.45 0.73 -9.76
N GLU A 82 8.65 0.38 -10.20
CA GLU A 82 9.14 -1.00 -10.19
C GLU A 82 9.25 -1.54 -8.76
N ALA A 83 9.79 -0.75 -7.82
CA ALA A 83 9.87 -1.10 -6.40
C ALA A 83 8.47 -1.41 -5.83
N PHE A 84 7.48 -0.59 -6.13
CA PHE A 84 6.10 -0.85 -5.72
C PHE A 84 5.55 -2.12 -6.38
N GLY A 85 5.84 -2.33 -7.67
CA GLY A 85 5.45 -3.54 -8.40
C GLY A 85 6.01 -4.83 -7.77
N LEU A 86 7.27 -4.80 -7.31
CA LEU A 86 7.91 -5.91 -6.60
C LEU A 86 7.20 -6.21 -5.28
N LEU A 87 6.96 -5.19 -4.46
CA LEU A 87 6.24 -5.34 -3.18
C LEU A 87 4.83 -5.90 -3.39
N ARG A 88 4.10 -5.40 -4.39
CA ARG A 88 2.75 -5.85 -4.71
C ARG A 88 2.72 -7.32 -5.15
N ARG A 89 3.64 -7.73 -6.01
CA ARG A 89 3.74 -9.13 -6.45
C ARG A 89 4.02 -10.04 -5.27
N ALA A 90 5.04 -9.74 -4.49
CA ALA A 90 5.40 -10.54 -3.31
C ALA A 90 4.26 -10.60 -2.27
N SER A 91 3.52 -9.50 -2.08
CA SER A 91 2.33 -9.45 -1.23
C SER A 91 1.24 -10.41 -1.71
N ASN A 92 0.96 -10.43 -3.02
CA ASN A 92 -0.03 -11.31 -3.62
C ASN A 92 0.42 -12.78 -3.56
N ASP A 93 1.66 -13.07 -3.93
CA ASP A 93 2.20 -14.43 -3.98
C ASP A 93 2.24 -15.08 -2.59
N LYS A 94 2.53 -14.30 -1.56
CA LYS A 94 2.57 -14.75 -0.16
C LYS A 94 1.22 -14.63 0.56
N ASN A 95 0.22 -14.03 -0.09
CA ASN A 95 -1.09 -13.75 0.49
C ASN A 95 -1.00 -12.98 1.83
N VAL A 96 -0.10 -12.01 1.90
CA VAL A 96 0.07 -11.12 3.05
C VAL A 96 -0.29 -9.70 2.66
N ARG A 97 -0.71 -8.89 3.64
CA ARG A 97 -1.03 -7.48 3.37
C ARG A 97 0.24 -6.73 2.97
N LEU A 98 0.13 -5.90 1.94
CA LEU A 98 1.25 -5.10 1.43
C LEU A 98 1.94 -4.28 2.54
N ARG A 99 1.16 -3.70 3.45
CA ARG A 99 1.68 -2.96 4.60
C ARG A 99 2.53 -3.84 5.53
N ASP A 100 2.05 -5.05 5.81
CA ASP A 100 2.74 -5.97 6.71
C ASP A 100 4.05 -6.46 6.07
N LEU A 101 4.03 -6.75 4.77
CA LEU A 101 5.25 -7.05 4.01
C LEU A 101 6.23 -5.87 4.02
N ALA A 102 5.73 -4.65 3.84
CA ALA A 102 6.55 -3.45 3.87
C ALA A 102 7.25 -3.25 5.23
N HIS A 103 6.55 -3.50 6.34
CA HIS A 103 7.17 -3.50 7.67
C HIS A 103 8.31 -4.51 7.77
N VAL A 104 8.10 -5.74 7.29
CA VAL A 104 9.13 -6.77 7.31
C VAL A 104 10.36 -6.34 6.50
N VAL A 105 10.16 -5.72 5.33
CA VAL A 105 11.27 -5.19 4.51
C VAL A 105 12.03 -4.09 5.24
N VAL A 106 11.34 -3.16 5.87
CA VAL A 106 11.97 -2.08 6.66
C VAL A 106 12.74 -2.64 7.85
N ASP A 107 12.14 -3.56 8.59
CA ASP A 107 12.77 -4.22 9.74
C ASP A 107 14.02 -4.99 9.34
N GLU A 108 13.97 -5.74 8.24
CA GLU A 108 15.11 -6.48 7.73
C GLU A 108 16.23 -5.55 7.29
N ALA A 109 15.91 -4.47 6.61
CA ALA A 109 16.90 -3.48 6.17
C ALA A 109 17.61 -2.81 7.36
N THR A 110 16.92 -2.58 8.47
CA THR A 110 17.53 -2.01 9.67
C THR A 110 18.45 -2.99 10.42
N ARG A 111 18.22 -4.30 10.26
CA ARG A 111 19.03 -5.35 10.92
C ARG A 111 20.24 -5.80 10.13
N SER A 112 20.18 -5.71 8.81
CA SER A 112 21.08 -6.49 7.93
C SER A 112 22.38 -5.78 7.55
N GLY A 113 22.53 -4.50 7.79
CA GLY A 113 23.79 -3.80 7.44
C GLY A 113 24.22 -4.02 5.99
N ALA A 114 25.40 -4.62 5.79
CA ALA A 114 25.99 -4.87 4.47
C ALA A 114 25.22 -5.89 3.61
N ASP A 115 24.49 -6.83 4.22
CA ASP A 115 23.78 -7.91 3.52
C ASP A 115 22.31 -7.54 3.22
N CYS A 116 21.95 -6.27 3.38
CA CYS A 116 20.57 -5.76 3.24
C CYS A 116 19.95 -6.15 1.89
N ALA A 117 20.66 -5.94 0.79
CA ALA A 117 20.13 -6.18 -0.55
C ALA A 117 19.75 -7.66 -0.77
N GLU A 118 20.60 -8.60 -0.35
CA GLU A 118 20.37 -10.03 -0.52
C GLU A 118 19.20 -10.53 0.33
N ARG A 119 19.11 -10.08 1.57
CA ARG A 119 18.04 -10.46 2.49
C ARG A 119 16.68 -9.88 2.08
N VAL A 120 16.67 -8.63 1.63
CA VAL A 120 15.44 -8.02 1.09
C VAL A 120 15.01 -8.73 -0.19
N ALA A 121 15.95 -9.10 -1.07
CA ALA A 121 15.63 -9.89 -2.27
C ALA A 121 15.03 -11.27 -1.92
N ALA A 122 15.52 -11.92 -0.85
CA ALA A 122 14.96 -13.19 -0.37
C ALA A 122 13.51 -13.06 0.14
N LEU A 123 13.14 -11.92 0.75
CA LEU A 123 11.78 -11.66 1.19
C LEU A 123 10.78 -11.48 0.04
N LEU A 124 11.27 -11.03 -1.13
CA LEU A 124 10.42 -10.74 -2.30
C LEU A 124 10.25 -11.93 -3.26
N ARG A 125 11.00 -12.99 -3.04
CA ARG A 125 10.88 -14.28 -3.77
C ARG A 125 9.76 -15.16 -3.16
#